data_0a64a91826ed98a70b12e3d0ccc2988b
#
_entry.id   0a64a91826ed98a70b12e3d0ccc2988b
#
_cell.length_a   1.000
_cell.length_b   1.000
_cell.length_c   1.000
_cell.angle_alpha   90.00
_cell.angle_beta   90.00
_cell.angle_gamma   90.00
#
_symmetry.space_group_name_H-M   'P 1'
#
loop_
_entity.id
_entity.type
_entity.pdbx_description
1 polymer ?
#
loop_
_entity_poly.entity_id
_entity_poly.type
_entity_poly.pdbx_seq_one_letter_code
_entity_poly.pdbx_strand_id
1 'polypeptide(L)' 'MYFQRLRDLREDWDLRQQDIADLLHISQTVYSRYERGFQTIPVPHLLALADFYGTSTDYLLGRTSVLTPYPKQKKT' A
#
# COMPACT_ATOMS: atom_id res chain seq x y z
N MET A 1 -2.90 -11.87 -6.89
CA MET A 1 -3.08 -12.03 -5.45
C MET A 1 -3.78 -10.80 -4.88
N TYR A 2 -4.76 -10.99 -4.04
CA TYR A 2 -5.62 -9.92 -3.53
C TYR A 2 -5.17 -9.49 -2.14
N PHE A 3 -4.88 -8.21 -1.98
CA PHE A 3 -4.50 -7.64 -0.69
C PHE A 3 -5.56 -6.64 -0.24
N GLN A 4 -6.49 -7.11 0.56
CA GLN A 4 -7.66 -6.35 1.04
C GLN A 4 -7.26 -5.04 1.73
N ARG A 5 -6.13 -5.01 2.43
CA ARG A 5 -5.72 -3.84 3.22
C ARG A 5 -5.36 -2.63 2.38
N LEU A 6 -4.97 -2.81 1.12
CA LEU A 6 -4.76 -1.66 0.23
C LEU A 6 -6.04 -0.85 0.10
N ARG A 7 -7.15 -1.53 -0.14
CA ARG A 7 -8.45 -0.89 -0.26
C ARG A 7 -8.93 -0.36 1.09
N ASP A 8 -8.78 -1.17 2.15
CA ASP A 8 -9.27 -0.80 3.48
C ASP A 8 -8.62 0.50 3.96
N LEU A 9 -7.30 0.64 3.86
CA LEU A 9 -6.61 1.85 4.26
C LEU A 9 -7.00 3.05 3.39
N ARG A 10 -7.13 2.83 2.09
CA ARG A 10 -7.54 3.91 1.19
C ARG A 10 -8.92 4.43 1.57
N GLU A 11 -9.86 3.55 1.81
CA GLU A 11 -11.22 3.92 2.20
C GLU A 11 -11.25 4.55 3.59
N ASP A 12 -10.48 4.03 4.55
CA ASP A 12 -10.37 4.59 5.90
C ASP A 12 -9.86 6.04 5.88
N TRP A 13 -9.01 6.37 4.91
CA TRP A 13 -8.45 7.71 4.74
C TRP A 13 -9.27 8.59 3.79
N ASP A 14 -10.44 8.12 3.35
CA ASP A 14 -11.30 8.82 2.40
C ASP A 14 -10.59 9.21 1.10
N LEU A 15 -9.72 8.33 0.60
CA LEU A 15 -8.98 8.57 -0.62
C LEU A 15 -9.59 7.82 -1.80
N ARG A 16 -9.47 8.42 -3.00
CA ARG A 16 -9.89 7.79 -4.24
C ARG A 16 -8.73 6.96 -4.79
N GLN A 17 -9.05 6.01 -5.67
CA GLN A 17 -8.00 5.26 -6.38
C GLN A 17 -7.08 6.19 -7.17
N GLN A 18 -7.64 7.27 -7.75
CA GLN A 18 -6.84 8.24 -8.49
C GLN A 18 -5.81 8.93 -7.60
N ASP A 19 -6.17 9.23 -6.34
CA ASP A 19 -5.24 9.88 -5.41
C ASP A 19 -4.01 9.01 -5.17
N ILE A 20 -4.21 7.71 -5.02
CA ILE A 20 -3.10 6.78 -4.82
C ILE A 20 -2.32 6.58 -6.13
N ALA A 21 -3.01 6.50 -7.26
CA ALA A 21 -2.33 6.40 -8.55
C ALA A 21 -1.42 7.61 -8.79
N ASP A 22 -1.88 8.80 -8.46
CA ASP A 22 -1.08 10.03 -8.58
C ASP A 22 0.15 9.97 -7.67
N LEU A 23 -0.02 9.49 -6.44
CA LEU A 23 1.09 9.31 -5.50
C LEU A 23 2.17 8.38 -6.07
N LEU A 24 1.76 7.33 -6.75
CA LEU A 24 2.66 6.32 -7.30
C LEU A 24 3.11 6.64 -8.73
N HIS A 25 2.62 7.72 -9.33
CA HIS A 25 2.91 8.11 -10.72
C HIS A 25 2.51 7.02 -11.73
N ILE A 26 1.35 6.43 -11.51
CA ILE A 26 0.78 5.41 -12.40
C ILE A 26 -0.66 5.80 -12.76
N SER A 27 -1.25 5.09 -13.72
CA SER A 27 -2.65 5.33 -14.07
C SER A 27 -3.60 4.74 -13.02
N GLN A 28 -4.79 5.32 -12.91
CA GLN A 28 -5.82 4.78 -12.02
C GLN A 28 -6.20 3.35 -12.42
N THR A 29 -6.19 3.02 -13.70
CA THR A 29 -6.48 1.68 -14.18
C THR A 29 -5.46 0.66 -13.63
N VAL A 30 -4.18 1.00 -13.65
CA VAL A 30 -3.12 0.13 -13.12
C VAL A 30 -3.28 -0.04 -11.61
N TYR A 31 -3.50 1.05 -10.88
CA TYR A 31 -3.70 0.95 -9.43
C TYR A 31 -4.93 0.10 -9.09
N SER A 32 -6.02 0.26 -9.84
CA SER A 32 -7.22 -0.55 -9.65
C SER A 32 -6.93 -2.05 -9.78
N ARG A 33 -6.04 -2.42 -10.71
CA ARG A 33 -5.64 -3.82 -10.87
C ARG A 33 -4.86 -4.35 -9.67
N TYR A 34 -4.03 -3.50 -9.06
CA TYR A 34 -3.33 -3.87 -7.82
C TYR A 34 -4.33 -4.14 -6.71
N GLU A 35 -5.29 -3.24 -6.53
CA GLU A 35 -6.26 -3.33 -5.45
C GLU A 35 -7.18 -4.54 -5.60
N ARG A 36 -7.53 -4.90 -6.86
CA ARG A 36 -8.39 -6.05 -7.15
C ARG A 36 -7.64 -7.37 -7.28
N GLY A 37 -6.33 -7.34 -7.18
CA GLY A 37 -5.52 -8.56 -7.25
C GLY A 37 -5.29 -9.09 -8.65
N PHE A 38 -5.60 -8.32 -9.69
CA PHE A 38 -5.39 -8.73 -11.09
C PHE A 38 -3.94 -8.55 -11.53
N GLN A 39 -3.17 -7.76 -10.79
CA GLN A 39 -1.77 -7.51 -11.09
C GLN A 39 -1.02 -7.37 -9.77
N THR A 40 0.16 -7.97 -9.69
CA THR A 40 0.99 -7.89 -8.48
C THR A 40 1.60 -6.50 -8.37
N ILE A 41 1.48 -5.90 -7.17
CA ILE A 41 2.08 -4.59 -6.92
C ILE A 41 3.61 -4.72 -6.84
N PRO A 42 4.37 -3.90 -7.57
CA PRO A 42 5.83 -3.89 -7.46
C PRO A 42 6.30 -3.46 -6.08
N VAL A 43 7.44 -3.98 -5.67
CA VAL A 43 8.02 -3.66 -4.36
C VAL A 43 8.20 -2.15 -4.13
N PRO A 44 8.73 -1.36 -5.09
CA PRO A 44 8.84 0.10 -4.88
C PRO A 44 7.51 0.78 -4.55
N HIS A 45 6.42 0.36 -5.20
CA HIS A 45 5.09 0.92 -4.93
C HIS A 45 4.58 0.47 -3.56
N LEU A 46 4.85 -0.78 -3.19
CA LEU A 46 4.46 -1.31 -1.89
C LEU A 46 5.16 -0.53 -0.77
N LEU A 47 6.46 -0.27 -0.92
CA LEU A 47 7.23 0.52 0.05
C LEU A 47 6.69 1.95 0.17
N ALA A 48 6.38 2.57 -0.97
CA ALA A 48 5.82 3.93 -0.99
C ALA A 48 4.48 3.99 -0.25
N LEU A 49 3.63 2.99 -0.42
CA LEU A 49 2.34 2.93 0.27
C LEU A 49 2.51 2.69 1.77
N ALA A 50 3.44 1.83 2.16
CA ALA A 50 3.73 1.60 3.59
C ALA A 50 4.18 2.90 4.25
N ASP A 51 5.07 3.65 3.61
CA ASP A 51 5.53 4.94 4.11
C ASP A 51 4.38 5.95 4.17
N PHE A 52 3.58 6.02 3.11
CA PHE A 52 2.47 6.96 3.03
C PHE A 52 1.43 6.72 4.13
N TYR A 53 1.06 5.46 4.35
CA TYR A 53 0.09 5.11 5.38
C TYR A 53 0.68 5.00 6.78
N GLY A 54 2.01 5.13 6.91
CA GLY A 54 2.67 5.01 8.20
C GLY A 54 2.58 3.62 8.79
N THR A 55 2.72 2.61 7.96
CA THR A 55 2.63 1.20 8.37
C THR A 55 3.77 0.38 7.76
N SER A 56 3.75 -0.93 7.96
CA SER A 56 4.73 -1.84 7.40
C SER A 56 4.22 -2.50 6.11
N THR A 57 5.14 -2.96 5.28
CA THR A 57 4.78 -3.79 4.13
C THR A 57 4.11 -5.08 4.57
N ASP A 58 4.52 -5.65 5.69
CA ASP A 58 3.89 -6.86 6.24
C ASP A 58 2.41 -6.62 6.57
N TYR A 59 2.08 -5.46 7.12
CA TYR A 59 0.68 -5.13 7.38
C TYR A 59 -0.10 -5.05 6.07
N LEU A 60 0.43 -4.37 5.06
CA LEU A 60 -0.23 -4.25 3.76
C LEU A 60 -0.45 -5.61 3.10
N LEU A 61 0.48 -6.54 3.31
CA LEU A 61 0.39 -7.89 2.74
C LEU A 61 -0.43 -8.85 3.60
N GLY A 62 -0.93 -8.39 4.75
CA GLY A 62 -1.73 -9.23 5.64
C GLY A 62 -0.91 -10.22 6.46
N ARG A 63 0.39 -10.03 6.58
CA ARG A 63 1.27 -10.93 7.33
C ARG A 63 1.34 -10.63 8.82
N THR A 64 0.85 -9.46 9.21
CA THR A 64 0.74 -9.06 10.61
C THR A 64 -0.53 -8.23 10.79
N SER A 65 -1.10 -8.24 11.99
CA SER A 65 -2.22 -7.37 12.35
C SER A 65 -1.76 -6.07 13.01
N VAL A 66 -0.45 -5.88 13.18
CA VAL A 66 0.11 -4.69 13.82
C VAL A 66 0.25 -3.59 12.78
N LEU A 67 -0.53 -2.51 12.93
CA LEU A 67 -0.50 -1.37 12.03
C LEU A 67 0.78 -0.55 12.18
N THR A 68 1.30 -0.40 13.40
CA THR A 68 2.49 0.38 13.68
C THR A 68 3.69 -0.17 12.90
N PRO A 69 4.44 0.66 12.17
CA PRO A 69 5.58 0.18 11.41
C PRO A 69 6.71 -0.30 12.32
N TYR A 70 7.55 -1.16 11.77
CA TYR A 70 8.72 -1.62 12.48
C TYR A 70 9.67 -0.44 12.75
N PRO A 71 10.39 -0.44 13.88
CA PRO A 71 11.40 0.59 14.15
C PRO A 71 12.44 0.61 13.03
N LYS A 72 12.82 1.81 12.60
CA LYS A 72 13.90 1.96 11.63
C LYS A 72 15.20 1.53 12.27
N GLN A 73 15.98 0.74 11.53
CA GLN A 73 17.31 0.37 11.99
C GLN A 73 18.20 1.61 12.00
N LYS A 74 18.97 1.76 13.06
CA LYS A 74 19.98 2.81 13.11
C LYS A 74 21.09 2.46 12.14
N LYS A 75 21.50 3.42 11.34
CA LYS A 75 22.69 3.26 10.52
C LYS A 75 23.91 3.34 11.43
N THR A 76 24.74 2.37 11.30
CA THR A 76 26.03 2.37 12.00
C THR A 76 27.11 2.86 11.09
#